data_9cd0f591657ca9a61096855abee1c1e7
#
_entry.id   9cd0f591657ca9a61096855abee1c1e7
#
_cell.length_a   1.000
_cell.length_b   1.000
_cell.length_c   1.000
_cell.angle_alpha   90.00
_cell.angle_beta   90.00
_cell.angle_gamma   90.00
#
_symmetry.space_group_name_H-M   'P 1'
#
loop_
_entity.id
_entity.type
_entity.pdbx_description
1 polymer ?
#
loop_
_entity_poly.entity_id
_entity_poly.type
_entity_poly.pdbx_seq_one_letter_code
_entity_poly.pdbx_strand_id
1 'polypeptide(L)'
;MSRLQVLIDRRAIRKADVETWQALGVVFGDVLVGVHGLKWVMYEDELGASKALQWRDTANFVFPVTVFSKRVQFNESIDVASIYANISADIEAFKEAANRPRMPARQQTEQFEIEL
;
A
#
# COMPACT_ATOMS: atom_id res chain seq x y z
N MET A 1 -9.73 -10.85 -6.09
CA MET A 1 -9.93 -9.42 -6.41
C MET A 1 -11.29 -9.11 -7.00
N SER A 2 -11.81 -9.98 -7.87
CA SER A 2 -13.11 -9.73 -8.49
C SER A 2 -14.27 -9.62 -7.49
N ARG A 3 -14.21 -10.36 -6.38
CA ARG A 3 -15.26 -10.27 -5.35
C ARG A 3 -15.29 -8.91 -4.67
N LEU A 4 -14.13 -8.31 -4.43
CA LEU A 4 -14.07 -6.96 -3.88
C LEU A 4 -14.69 -5.95 -4.86
N GLN A 5 -14.37 -6.09 -6.14
CA GLN A 5 -14.91 -5.19 -7.15
C GLN A 5 -16.42 -5.30 -7.24
N VAL A 6 -16.96 -6.52 -7.16
CA VAL A 6 -18.41 -6.74 -7.19
C VAL A 6 -19.10 -6.05 -6.03
N LEU A 7 -18.56 -6.17 -4.81
CA LEU A 7 -19.11 -5.51 -3.63
C LEU A 7 -19.11 -4.00 -3.78
N ILE A 8 -18.04 -3.45 -4.32
CA ILE A 8 -17.90 -2.02 -4.53
C ILE A 8 -18.87 -1.54 -5.59
N ASP A 9 -18.97 -2.25 -6.71
CA ASP A 9 -19.82 -1.86 -7.83
C ASP A 9 -21.30 -1.90 -7.49
N ARG A 10 -21.70 -2.79 -6.60
CA ARG A 10 -23.10 -2.89 -6.17
C ARG A 10 -23.53 -1.74 -5.26
N ARG A 11 -22.58 -0.90 -4.88
CA ARG A 11 -22.85 0.21 -3.97
C ARG A 11 -23.53 -0.24 -2.66
N ALA A 12 -23.19 -1.45 -2.24
CA ALA A 12 -23.72 -2.00 -0.99
C ALA A 12 -23.11 -1.31 0.25
N ILE A 13 -22.02 -0.59 0.07
CA ILE A 13 -21.28 0.05 1.15
C ILE A 13 -21.51 1.55 1.08
N ARG A 14 -21.94 2.13 2.18
CA ARG A 14 -22.14 3.58 2.26
C ARG A 14 -20.81 4.29 2.27
N LYS A 15 -20.76 5.46 1.63
CA LYS A 15 -19.57 6.29 1.60
C LYS A 15 -19.06 6.63 3.00
N ALA A 16 -19.97 6.87 3.95
CA ALA A 16 -19.63 7.22 5.33
C ALA A 16 -19.19 6.03 6.19
N ASP A 17 -19.33 4.81 5.68
CA ASP A 17 -18.97 3.59 6.43
C ASP A 17 -17.48 3.31 6.29
N VAL A 18 -16.67 4.15 6.94
CA VAL A 18 -15.21 4.09 6.87
C VAL A 18 -14.69 2.74 7.36
N GLU A 19 -15.30 2.19 8.42
CA GLU A 19 -14.84 0.92 8.97
C GLU A 19 -14.95 -0.22 7.97
N THR A 20 -16.04 -0.27 7.21
CA THR A 20 -16.20 -1.29 6.19
C THR A 20 -15.21 -1.10 5.05
N TRP A 21 -14.98 0.13 4.61
CA TRP A 21 -13.98 0.40 3.59
C TRP A 21 -12.57 0.02 4.05
N GLN A 22 -12.26 0.26 5.33
CA GLN A 22 -10.98 -0.12 5.89
C GLN A 22 -10.85 -1.64 6.02
N ALA A 23 -11.95 -2.34 6.37
CA ALA A 23 -11.94 -3.79 6.41
C ALA A 23 -11.64 -4.40 5.03
N LEU A 24 -12.19 -3.81 3.98
CA LEU A 24 -11.87 -4.23 2.61
C LEU A 24 -10.39 -3.98 2.29
N GLY A 25 -9.84 -2.88 2.80
CA GLY A 25 -8.41 -2.59 2.67
C GLY A 25 -7.55 -3.66 3.34
N VAL A 26 -7.98 -4.17 4.50
CA VAL A 26 -7.27 -5.26 5.18
C VAL A 26 -7.31 -6.54 4.33
N VAL A 27 -8.47 -6.88 3.77
CA VAL A 27 -8.59 -8.04 2.88
C VAL A 27 -7.67 -7.89 1.68
N PHE A 28 -7.66 -6.71 1.09
CA PHE A 28 -6.76 -6.39 -0.02
C PHE A 28 -5.29 -6.55 0.39
N GLY A 29 -4.94 -6.07 1.59
CA GLY A 29 -3.59 -6.22 2.13
C GLY A 29 -3.21 -7.68 2.33
N ASP A 30 -4.13 -8.52 2.79
CA ASP A 30 -3.87 -9.94 2.96
C ASP A 30 -3.55 -10.62 1.63
N VAL A 31 -4.18 -10.18 0.54
CA VAL A 31 -3.84 -10.67 -0.81
C VAL A 31 -2.39 -10.30 -1.15
N LEU A 32 -1.99 -9.06 -0.85
CA LEU A 32 -0.62 -8.61 -1.10
C LEU A 32 0.39 -9.40 -0.26
N VAL A 33 0.04 -9.72 0.98
CA VAL A 33 0.89 -10.59 1.83
C VAL A 33 1.13 -11.92 1.15
N GLY A 34 0.07 -12.56 0.66
CA GLY A 34 0.18 -13.88 0.03
C GLY A 34 0.94 -13.85 -1.29
N VAL A 35 0.73 -12.81 -2.10
CA VAL A 35 1.32 -12.71 -3.43
C VAL A 35 2.78 -12.25 -3.36
N HIS A 36 3.07 -11.26 -2.52
CA HIS A 36 4.37 -10.60 -2.52
C HIS A 36 5.27 -10.96 -1.34
N GLY A 37 4.79 -11.73 -0.38
CA GLY A 37 5.60 -12.12 0.77
C GLY A 37 5.84 -10.97 1.73
N LEU A 38 4.85 -10.10 1.90
CA LEU A 38 4.93 -9.00 2.84
C LEU A 38 4.46 -9.44 4.22
N LYS A 39 4.70 -8.60 5.23
CA LYS A 39 4.20 -8.84 6.58
C LYS A 39 3.51 -7.61 7.11
N TRP A 40 2.47 -7.82 7.92
CA TRP A 40 1.81 -6.74 8.64
C TRP A 40 2.68 -6.25 9.77
N VAL A 41 2.81 -4.93 9.88
CA VAL A 41 3.55 -4.29 10.97
C VAL A 41 2.77 -3.06 11.43
N MET A 42 3.13 -2.54 12.59
CA MET A 42 2.61 -1.26 13.06
C MET A 42 3.65 -0.20 12.74
N TYR A 43 3.28 0.72 11.86
CA TYR A 43 4.14 1.84 11.48
C TYR A 43 3.80 3.03 12.36
N GLU A 44 4.78 3.55 13.06
CA GLU A 44 4.59 4.71 13.94
C GLU A 44 5.37 5.90 13.40
N ASP A 45 4.74 7.06 13.40
CA ASP A 45 5.37 8.32 13.05
C ASP A 45 4.79 9.42 13.94
N GLU A 46 5.11 10.67 13.62
CA GLU A 46 4.67 11.82 14.40
C GLU A 46 3.15 11.98 14.41
N LEU A 47 2.47 11.43 13.42
CA LEU A 47 1.02 11.53 13.28
C LEU A 47 0.29 10.40 14.00
N GLY A 48 1.00 9.38 14.47
CA GLY A 48 0.41 8.25 15.17
C GLY A 48 0.85 6.91 14.61
N ALA A 49 0.09 5.87 14.92
CA ALA A 49 0.38 4.50 14.51
C ALA A 49 -0.62 4.03 13.47
N SER A 50 -0.15 3.31 12.46
CA SER A 50 -0.97 2.77 11.37
C SER A 50 -0.51 1.37 11.02
N LYS A 51 -1.45 0.51 10.62
CA LYS A 51 -1.10 -0.80 10.09
C LYS A 51 -0.51 -0.63 8.70
N ALA A 52 0.59 -1.32 8.45
CA ALA A 52 1.27 -1.27 7.16
C ALA A 52 1.78 -2.65 6.78
N LEU A 53 2.10 -2.82 5.52
CA LEU A 53 2.80 -4.00 5.04
C LEU A 53 4.26 -3.62 4.81
N GLN A 54 5.16 -4.48 5.26
CA GLN A 54 6.59 -4.27 5.12
C GLN A 54 7.21 -5.42 4.35
N TRP A 55 8.13 -5.12 3.46
CA TRP A 55 8.89 -6.13 2.77
C TRP A 55 10.20 -6.37 3.53
N ARG A 56 10.29 -7.55 4.19
CA ARG A 56 11.44 -7.92 5.03
C ARG A 56 11.72 -6.84 6.08
N ASP A 57 12.97 -6.57 6.35
CA ASP A 57 13.35 -5.56 7.34
C ASP A 57 13.83 -4.27 6.67
N THR A 58 13.13 -3.87 5.62
CA THR A 58 13.47 -2.68 4.83
C THR A 58 12.55 -1.53 5.21
N ALA A 59 12.86 -0.34 4.70
CA ALA A 59 12.01 0.83 4.87
C ALA A 59 10.95 0.94 3.77
N ASN A 60 10.59 -0.16 3.15
CA ASN A 60 9.59 -0.19 2.09
C ASN A 60 8.25 -0.64 2.67
N PHE A 61 7.30 0.29 2.74
CA PHE A 61 5.99 0.07 3.34
C PHE A 61 4.88 0.33 2.33
N VAL A 62 3.77 -0.41 2.51
CA VAL A 62 2.53 -0.19 1.78
C VAL A 62 1.43 -0.04 2.82
N PHE A 63 0.51 0.88 2.57
CA PHE A 63 -0.58 1.19 3.50
C PHE A 63 -1.93 0.84 2.88
N PRO A 64 -2.34 -0.44 2.89
CA PRO A 64 -3.55 -0.86 2.18
C PRO A 64 -4.86 -0.56 2.90
N VAL A 65 -4.83 -0.34 4.22
CA VAL A 65 -6.05 -0.21 5.01
C VAL A 65 -6.91 0.96 4.53
N THR A 66 -6.31 2.07 4.15
CA THR A 66 -7.03 3.27 3.72
C THR A 66 -7.11 3.44 2.22
N VAL A 67 -6.68 2.44 1.45
CA VAL A 67 -6.60 2.57 -0.01
C VAL A 67 -7.98 2.83 -0.64
N PHE A 68 -9.03 2.19 -0.11
CA PHE A 68 -10.38 2.38 -0.62
C PHE A 68 -11.07 3.56 0.06
N SER A 69 -10.94 3.69 1.37
CA SER A 69 -11.64 4.74 2.11
C SER A 69 -11.23 6.15 1.64
N LYS A 70 -9.96 6.35 1.32
CA LYS A 70 -9.51 7.63 0.81
C LYS A 70 -10.11 7.97 -0.56
N ARG A 71 -10.22 6.98 -1.44
CA ARG A 71 -10.81 7.20 -2.74
C ARG A 71 -12.29 7.53 -2.64
N VAL A 72 -13.00 6.84 -1.76
CA VAL A 72 -14.42 7.12 -1.52
C VAL A 72 -14.58 8.53 -0.96
N GLN A 73 -13.72 8.93 -0.05
CA GLN A 73 -13.77 10.26 0.56
C GLN A 73 -13.64 11.37 -0.48
N PHE A 74 -12.83 11.15 -1.50
CA PHE A 74 -12.60 12.15 -2.56
C PHE A 74 -13.43 11.88 -3.82
N ASN A 75 -14.46 11.03 -3.71
CA ASN A 75 -15.34 10.70 -4.84
C ASN A 75 -14.61 10.13 -6.05
N GLU A 76 -13.49 9.47 -5.83
CA GLU A 76 -12.75 8.82 -6.90
C GLU A 76 -13.34 7.45 -7.18
N SER A 77 -13.32 7.03 -8.44
CA SER A 77 -13.76 5.69 -8.80
C SER A 77 -12.77 4.67 -8.27
N ILE A 78 -13.28 3.47 -7.98
CA ILE A 78 -12.45 2.38 -7.45
C ILE A 78 -12.43 1.25 -8.47
N ASP A 79 -11.26 1.06 -9.08
CA ASP A 79 -10.96 -0.08 -9.93
C ASP A 79 -9.92 -0.92 -9.21
N VAL A 80 -10.38 -1.98 -8.54
CA VAL A 80 -9.52 -2.82 -7.70
C VAL A 80 -8.36 -3.40 -8.49
N ALA A 81 -8.61 -3.84 -9.72
CA ALA A 81 -7.57 -4.43 -10.55
C ALA A 81 -6.45 -3.43 -10.87
N SER A 82 -6.81 -2.18 -11.19
CA SER A 82 -5.84 -1.13 -11.46
C SER A 82 -5.05 -0.76 -10.22
N ILE A 83 -5.72 -0.65 -9.08
CA ILE A 83 -5.07 -0.37 -7.81
C ILE A 83 -4.07 -1.49 -7.47
N TYR A 84 -4.50 -2.73 -7.62
CA TYR A 84 -3.64 -3.89 -7.38
C TYR A 84 -2.42 -3.87 -8.30
N ALA A 85 -2.63 -3.62 -9.59
CA ALA A 85 -1.54 -3.59 -10.56
C ALA A 85 -0.52 -2.49 -10.23
N ASN A 86 -0.99 -1.31 -9.87
CA ASN A 86 -0.11 -0.19 -9.52
C ASN A 86 0.68 -0.46 -8.26
N ILE A 87 0.03 -0.97 -7.22
CA ILE A 87 0.72 -1.29 -5.97
C ILE A 87 1.70 -2.44 -6.17
N SER A 88 1.30 -3.47 -6.94
CA SER A 88 2.20 -4.59 -7.24
C SER A 88 3.42 -4.13 -8.01
N ALA A 89 3.27 -3.21 -8.96
CA ALA A 89 4.39 -2.64 -9.69
C ALA A 89 5.35 -1.90 -8.75
N ASP A 90 4.82 -1.14 -7.80
CA ASP A 90 5.64 -0.45 -6.79
C ASP A 90 6.40 -1.45 -5.92
N ILE A 91 5.73 -2.52 -5.49
CA ILE A 91 6.35 -3.57 -4.68
C ILE A 91 7.48 -4.25 -5.45
N GLU A 92 7.23 -4.61 -6.70
CA GLU A 92 8.26 -5.24 -7.52
C GLU A 92 9.44 -4.29 -7.74
N ALA A 93 9.18 -3.00 -7.89
CA ALA A 93 10.22 -1.99 -8.07
C ALA A 93 11.12 -1.92 -6.84
N PHE A 94 10.57 -1.88 -5.62
CA PHE A 94 11.44 -1.81 -4.46
C PHE A 94 12.14 -3.12 -4.15
N LYS A 95 11.57 -4.27 -4.54
CA LYS A 95 12.26 -5.55 -4.45
C LYS A 95 13.46 -5.59 -5.39
N GLU A 96 13.26 -5.13 -6.62
CA GLU A 96 14.34 -5.06 -7.60
C GLU A 96 15.45 -4.13 -7.13
N ALA A 97 15.08 -2.98 -6.59
CA ALA A 97 16.06 -2.02 -6.07
C ALA A 97 16.90 -2.64 -4.94
N ALA A 98 16.28 -3.45 -4.08
CA ALA A 98 16.99 -4.12 -2.99
C ALA A 98 17.94 -5.22 -3.49
N ASN A 99 17.65 -5.80 -4.66
CA ASN A 99 18.48 -6.86 -5.24
C ASN A 99 19.61 -6.31 -6.12
N ARG A 100 19.63 -5.01 -6.39
CA ARG A 100 20.71 -4.41 -7.17
C ARG A 100 21.99 -4.31 -6.34
N PRO A 101 23.16 -4.29 -6.99
CA PRO A 101 24.39 -4.01 -6.28
C PRO A 101 24.26 -2.71 -5.49
N ARG A 102 24.72 -2.74 -4.24
CA ARG A 102 24.59 -1.57 -3.38
C ARG A 102 25.38 -0.40 -3.91
N MET A 103 24.73 0.74 -4.00
CA MET A 103 25.40 1.98 -4.33
C MET A 103 26.29 2.42 -3.18
N PRO A 104 27.42 3.09 -3.48
CA PRO A 104 28.25 3.64 -2.41
C PRO A 104 27.44 4.59 -1.53
N ALA A 105 27.64 4.49 -0.23
CA ALA A 105 26.89 5.30 0.74
C ALA A 105 27.03 6.80 0.45
N ARG A 106 28.19 7.23 0.00
CA ARG A 106 28.42 8.63 -0.34
C ARG A 106 27.45 9.13 -1.40
N GLN A 107 27.23 8.32 -2.45
CA GLN A 107 26.30 8.72 -3.50
C GLN A 107 24.87 8.83 -2.99
N GLN A 108 24.48 7.93 -2.10
CA GLN A 108 23.15 7.98 -1.51
C GLN A 108 23.00 9.25 -0.68
N THR A 109 23.99 9.60 0.08
CA THR A 109 23.98 10.81 0.89
C THR A 109 23.88 12.06 0.02
N GLU A 110 24.64 12.11 -1.07
CA GLU A 110 24.61 13.24 -1.97
C GLU A 110 23.22 13.45 -2.57
N GLN A 111 22.51 12.38 -2.87
CA GLN A 111 21.16 12.49 -3.40
C GLN A 111 20.23 13.19 -2.41
N PHE A 112 20.36 12.87 -1.14
CA PHE A 112 19.54 13.54 -0.12
C PHE A 112 19.91 15.01 0.04
N GLU A 113 21.18 15.33 -0.05
CA GLU A 113 21.63 16.69 0.08
C GLU A 113 21.12 17.58 -1.06
N ILE A 114 21.02 17.03 -2.26
CA ILE A 114 20.51 17.78 -3.41
C ILE A 114 19.06 18.18 -3.20
N GLU A 115 18.30 17.36 -2.51
CA GLU A 115 16.88 17.63 -2.24
C GLU A 115 16.68 18.71 -1.20
N LEU A 116 17.68 19.00 -0.45
CA LEU A 116 17.59 20.02 0.59
C LEU A 116 17.72 21.42 0.02
#